data_2bba9ee4e2bed22bd033dfef61ce284a
#
_entry.id   2bba9ee4e2bed22bd033dfef61ce284a
#
_cell.length_a   1.000
_cell.length_b   1.000
_cell.length_c   1.000
_cell.angle_alpha   90.00
_cell.angle_beta   90.00
_cell.angle_gamma   90.00
#
_symmetry.space_group_name_H-M   'P 1'
#
loop_
_entity.id
_entity.type
_entity.pdbx_description
1 polymer ?
#
loop_
_entity_poly.entity_id
_entity_poly.type
_entity_poly.pdbx_seq_one_letter_code
_entity_poly.pdbx_strand_id
1 'polypeptide(L)'
;MKKQYVFFGAGFWGQSLLQYIPREQVAFYVDNNEQKDGTAVEGIPVRSFKNARDELRNYKVIIAVSNQYLFEIKKQLDAEGIPYETLQDVKTAAVKEKIARRPDYLGIYQRAMQWINKNNINGNCIINNTRVPKGYPEVTGYYIPTLLRWGYRDLAASFGKWLIDIQKPDGSWYDTEDKDPYVFDSAQILKGLVAIRKSIQETGFSFAYSEEELDKRIQKGIDWILSNMKKNGQLVTPSEAEWGDKRTCSEVIHLYCLQPIVEAAKLYNRLDYQEKVDKILEYYKEKYIDDILHFGLLSHFYSYVIEALVDLGETDLARKAMKTTEKLMGEIGFVPAYRDVHWCCSTGLFQQAIIWYKLGDLEHGDKAFAYACGMQNASGGWYGSDANPNYPDEVNDYISDAEVSWTVKYFLDALYFKNKADFNAQASGFEQEYPHTDGRYEVVKAELKENVIAGGMNVLDIGCGKGAYIHNLLKDVPEAKYTAVDISTKVMSFIQDEVVEKKEGSLTEIPYPNDTFDFTYTTEALEHAVDIESAVRELCRVTKSDGTVLVIDKNKSHLGQMEICEWEQWFDVKELQGIMSKYCTKVRVNQNVSYNGVSDGLFCAWIGTVK
;
A
#
# COMPACT_ATOMS: atom_id res chain seq x y z
N MET A 1 -19.43 38.01 7.53
CA MET A 1 -18.16 37.72 8.23
C MET A 1 -17.28 38.97 8.22
N LYS A 2 -16.48 39.21 9.27
CA LYS A 2 -15.56 40.35 9.34
C LYS A 2 -14.39 40.08 8.38
N LYS A 3 -14.08 41.03 7.47
CA LYS A 3 -12.92 40.90 6.57
C LYS A 3 -11.64 40.96 7.41
N GLN A 4 -10.78 39.98 7.28
CA GLN A 4 -9.62 39.80 8.17
C GLN A 4 -8.28 39.84 7.44
N TYR A 5 -8.27 39.57 6.12
CA TYR A 5 -7.05 39.38 5.33
C TYR A 5 -6.83 40.49 4.32
N VAL A 6 -5.57 40.83 4.11
CA VAL A 6 -5.09 41.65 3.01
C VAL A 6 -4.01 40.86 2.27
N PHE A 7 -4.10 40.77 0.94
CA PHE A 7 -3.12 40.08 0.13
C PHE A 7 -2.16 41.06 -0.52
N PHE A 8 -0.88 40.96 -0.23
CA PHE A 8 0.15 41.76 -0.85
C PHE A 8 0.62 41.10 -2.15
N GLY A 9 0.25 41.66 -3.29
CA GLY A 9 0.42 41.18 -4.64
C GLY A 9 -0.95 40.91 -5.32
N ALA A 10 -1.34 41.82 -6.24
CA ALA A 10 -2.58 41.72 -7.00
C ALA A 10 -2.36 41.03 -8.37
N GLY A 11 -1.44 40.07 -8.47
CA GLY A 11 -1.13 39.26 -9.62
C GLY A 11 -1.56 37.81 -9.45
N PHE A 12 -1.04 36.93 -10.31
CA PHE A 12 -1.34 35.49 -10.32
C PHE A 12 -1.22 34.84 -8.93
N TRP A 13 -0.11 35.10 -8.22
CA TRP A 13 0.12 34.51 -6.89
C TRP A 13 -0.86 35.02 -5.82
N GLY A 14 -1.26 36.31 -5.89
CA GLY A 14 -2.28 36.82 -4.98
C GLY A 14 -3.66 36.22 -5.24
N GLN A 15 -4.01 35.99 -6.50
CA GLN A 15 -5.26 35.31 -6.88
C GLN A 15 -5.28 33.86 -6.43
N SER A 16 -4.12 33.17 -6.47
CA SER A 16 -4.01 31.77 -6.03
C SER A 16 -4.31 31.58 -4.52
N LEU A 17 -4.18 32.62 -3.70
CA LEU A 17 -4.56 32.57 -2.29
C LEU A 17 -6.06 32.33 -2.07
N LEU A 18 -6.92 32.68 -3.03
CA LEU A 18 -8.37 32.45 -2.93
C LEU A 18 -8.76 30.97 -2.91
N GLN A 19 -7.82 30.07 -3.25
CA GLN A 19 -7.99 28.62 -3.08
C GLN A 19 -7.94 28.20 -1.59
N TYR A 20 -7.28 29.01 -0.75
CA TYR A 20 -7.04 28.72 0.67
C TYR A 20 -7.87 29.61 1.60
N ILE A 21 -8.16 30.84 1.18
CA ILE A 21 -8.85 31.84 2.00
C ILE A 21 -10.09 32.32 1.23
N PRO A 22 -11.30 32.15 1.80
CA PRO A 22 -12.55 32.56 1.17
C PRO A 22 -12.56 34.05 0.85
N ARG A 23 -13.02 34.38 -0.36
CA ARG A 23 -13.07 35.75 -0.88
C ARG A 23 -13.74 36.75 0.06
N GLU A 24 -14.79 36.36 0.72
CA GLU A 24 -15.55 37.20 1.68
C GLU A 24 -14.75 37.59 2.91
N GLN A 25 -13.66 36.93 3.20
CA GLN A 25 -12.73 37.26 4.30
C GLN A 25 -11.62 38.21 3.87
N VAL A 26 -11.46 38.45 2.55
CA VAL A 26 -10.42 39.35 2.02
C VAL A 26 -10.94 40.76 1.93
N ALA A 27 -10.18 41.69 2.52
CA ALA A 27 -10.54 43.14 2.54
C ALA A 27 -10.16 43.79 1.21
N PHE A 28 -8.91 43.69 0.82
CA PHE A 28 -8.36 44.24 -0.43
C PHE A 28 -7.00 43.61 -0.74
N TYR A 29 -6.57 43.80 -2.00
CA TYR A 29 -5.18 43.54 -2.40
C TYR A 29 -4.34 44.79 -2.21
N VAL A 30 -3.07 44.62 -1.88
CA VAL A 30 -2.05 45.66 -1.92
C VAL A 30 -1.08 45.37 -3.05
N ASP A 31 -0.72 46.37 -3.82
CA ASP A 31 0.28 46.25 -4.90
C ASP A 31 1.18 47.50 -4.91
N ASN A 32 2.49 47.29 -5.17
CA ASN A 32 3.44 48.40 -5.31
C ASN A 32 3.29 49.16 -6.64
N ASN A 33 2.58 48.57 -7.61
CA ASN A 33 2.27 49.26 -8.85
C ASN A 33 1.10 50.24 -8.62
N GLU A 34 1.42 51.53 -8.54
CA GLU A 34 0.43 52.61 -8.33
C GLU A 34 -0.65 52.65 -9.43
N GLN A 35 -0.39 52.13 -10.62
CA GLN A 35 -1.39 52.08 -11.71
C GLN A 35 -2.56 51.12 -11.43
N LYS A 36 -2.36 50.19 -10.49
CA LYS A 36 -3.43 49.27 -10.05
C LYS A 36 -4.30 49.84 -8.93
N ASP A 37 -3.92 50.98 -8.35
CA ASP A 37 -4.70 51.62 -7.25
C ASP A 37 -6.10 51.99 -7.72
N GLY A 38 -7.11 51.62 -6.94
CA GLY A 38 -8.52 51.82 -7.28
C GLY A 38 -9.10 50.80 -8.28
N THR A 39 -8.32 49.86 -8.78
CA THR A 39 -8.84 48.76 -9.59
C THR A 39 -9.42 47.61 -8.74
N ALA A 40 -9.92 46.55 -9.33
CA ALA A 40 -10.36 45.35 -8.62
C ALA A 40 -9.86 44.10 -9.33
N VAL A 41 -9.49 43.07 -8.55
CA VAL A 41 -9.13 41.74 -9.01
C VAL A 41 -10.08 40.74 -8.39
N GLU A 42 -10.73 39.92 -9.17
CA GLU A 42 -11.80 39.02 -8.72
C GLU A 42 -12.86 39.72 -7.87
N GLY A 43 -13.13 41.03 -8.21
CA GLY A 43 -14.06 41.91 -7.47
C GLY A 43 -13.63 42.28 -6.06
N ILE A 44 -12.38 42.06 -5.70
CA ILE A 44 -11.73 42.54 -4.47
C ILE A 44 -10.94 43.79 -4.83
N PRO A 45 -11.12 44.93 -4.12
CA PRO A 45 -10.40 46.16 -4.42
C PRO A 45 -8.89 46.02 -4.35
N VAL A 46 -8.16 46.71 -5.22
CA VAL A 46 -6.70 46.85 -5.17
C VAL A 46 -6.34 48.23 -4.69
N ARG A 47 -5.41 48.33 -3.76
CA ARG A 47 -4.90 49.60 -3.21
C ARG A 47 -3.37 49.62 -3.33
N SER A 48 -2.81 50.81 -3.60
CA SER A 48 -1.36 50.98 -3.55
C SER A 48 -0.85 50.84 -2.10
N PHE A 49 0.36 50.32 -1.92
CA PHE A 49 0.97 50.25 -0.59
C PHE A 49 0.98 51.61 0.12
N LYS A 50 1.30 52.69 -0.59
CA LYS A 50 1.32 54.06 -0.09
C LYS A 50 -0.02 54.46 0.54
N ASN A 51 -1.14 54.06 -0.05
CA ASN A 51 -2.47 54.42 0.39
C ASN A 51 -3.04 53.49 1.47
N ALA A 52 -2.49 52.28 1.58
CA ALA A 52 -2.99 51.23 2.49
C ALA A 52 -2.15 51.03 3.76
N ARG A 53 -0.87 51.45 3.77
CA ARG A 53 0.12 51.04 4.80
C ARG A 53 -0.34 51.28 6.24
N ASP A 54 -0.99 52.38 6.54
CA ASP A 54 -1.41 52.76 7.91
C ASP A 54 -2.55 51.85 8.44
N GLU A 55 -3.32 51.23 7.53
CA GLU A 55 -4.41 50.33 7.85
C GLU A 55 -3.97 48.86 7.96
N LEU A 56 -2.81 48.50 7.36
CA LEU A 56 -2.40 47.08 7.25
C LEU A 56 -2.26 46.39 8.60
N ARG A 57 -1.91 47.13 9.67
CA ARG A 57 -1.82 46.58 11.03
C ARG A 57 -3.15 46.06 11.59
N ASN A 58 -4.26 46.43 10.96
CA ASN A 58 -5.60 45.99 11.36
C ASN A 58 -6.01 44.67 10.72
N TYR A 59 -5.16 44.11 9.84
CA TYR A 59 -5.42 42.93 9.06
C TYR A 59 -4.27 41.90 9.18
N LYS A 60 -4.57 40.68 8.85
CA LYS A 60 -3.55 39.67 8.58
C LYS A 60 -3.04 39.86 7.14
N VAL A 61 -1.80 40.32 7.03
CA VAL A 61 -1.16 40.55 5.72
C VAL A 61 -0.50 39.29 5.23
N ILE A 62 -0.82 38.87 4.00
CA ILE A 62 -0.22 37.71 3.35
C ILE A 62 0.50 38.15 2.09
N ILE A 63 1.81 37.90 2.03
CA ILE A 63 2.63 38.21 0.85
C ILE A 63 2.46 37.06 -0.16
N ALA A 64 1.96 37.39 -1.36
CA ALA A 64 1.76 36.45 -2.44
C ALA A 64 2.29 37.04 -3.76
N VAL A 65 3.60 36.96 -3.94
CA VAL A 65 4.34 37.44 -5.10
C VAL A 65 5.36 36.40 -5.53
N SER A 66 5.92 36.56 -6.73
CA SER A 66 7.04 35.72 -7.16
C SER A 66 8.29 35.94 -6.29
N ASN A 67 9.14 34.92 -6.18
CA ASN A 67 10.33 34.94 -5.34
C ASN A 67 11.24 36.16 -5.57
N GLN A 68 11.29 36.66 -6.80
CA GLN A 68 12.11 37.83 -7.16
C GLN A 68 11.70 39.12 -6.41
N TYR A 69 10.43 39.25 -6.00
CA TYR A 69 9.94 40.42 -5.28
C TYR A 69 9.76 40.18 -3.76
N LEU A 70 9.79 38.91 -3.35
CA LEU A 70 9.48 38.53 -1.97
C LEU A 70 10.39 39.21 -0.95
N PHE A 71 11.69 39.25 -1.22
CA PHE A 71 12.68 39.86 -0.33
C PHE A 71 12.44 41.36 -0.13
N GLU A 72 12.16 42.09 -1.23
CA GLU A 72 11.92 43.56 -1.18
C GLU A 72 10.65 43.89 -0.40
N ILE A 73 9.57 43.11 -0.59
CA ILE A 73 8.30 43.33 0.13
C ILE A 73 8.45 42.97 1.59
N LYS A 74 9.15 41.90 1.94
CA LYS A 74 9.47 41.61 3.35
C LYS A 74 10.19 42.75 4.00
N LYS A 75 11.27 43.25 3.40
CA LYS A 75 12.04 44.40 3.88
C LYS A 75 11.17 45.66 4.02
N GLN A 76 10.24 45.89 3.10
CA GLN A 76 9.30 47.01 3.14
C GLN A 76 8.34 46.91 4.32
N LEU A 77 7.75 45.77 4.59
CA LEU A 77 6.83 45.53 5.70
C LEU A 77 7.58 45.54 7.05
N ASP A 78 8.78 44.97 7.10
CA ASP A 78 9.65 45.00 8.29
C ASP A 78 10.00 46.45 8.70
N ALA A 79 10.32 47.30 7.72
CA ALA A 79 10.63 48.72 7.98
C ALA A 79 9.45 49.50 8.58
N GLU A 80 8.23 49.09 8.26
CA GLU A 80 7.00 49.69 8.82
C GLU A 80 6.49 48.95 10.08
N GLY A 81 7.15 47.84 10.49
CA GLY A 81 6.76 47.01 11.62
C GLY A 81 5.38 46.35 11.41
N ILE A 82 5.04 45.97 10.19
CA ILE A 82 3.79 45.30 9.82
C ILE A 82 4.03 43.80 9.83
N PRO A 83 3.33 43.03 10.71
CA PRO A 83 3.45 41.57 10.70
C PRO A 83 2.82 40.96 9.44
N TYR A 84 3.43 39.94 8.94
CA TYR A 84 2.96 39.25 7.73
C TYR A 84 3.19 37.72 7.79
N GLU A 85 2.44 37.01 6.98
CA GLU A 85 2.68 35.63 6.56
C GLU A 85 2.98 35.62 5.07
N THR A 86 3.55 34.52 4.55
CA THR A 86 3.76 34.34 3.12
C THR A 86 2.75 33.38 2.55
N LEU A 87 2.58 33.36 1.22
CA LEU A 87 1.82 32.33 0.53
C LEU A 87 2.31 30.93 0.92
N GLN A 88 3.62 30.76 1.11
CA GLN A 88 4.21 29.49 1.53
C GLN A 88 3.75 29.08 2.94
N ASP A 89 3.65 30.03 3.88
CA ASP A 89 3.15 29.73 5.23
C ASP A 89 1.70 29.27 5.20
N VAL A 90 0.85 29.90 4.35
CA VAL A 90 -0.56 29.50 4.16
C VAL A 90 -0.66 28.11 3.56
N LYS A 91 0.13 27.82 2.51
CA LYS A 91 0.18 26.48 1.90
C LYS A 91 0.64 25.43 2.90
N THR A 92 1.68 25.73 3.66
CA THR A 92 2.19 24.82 4.70
C THR A 92 1.15 24.53 5.77
N ALA A 93 0.41 25.55 6.22
CA ALA A 93 -0.67 25.37 7.19
C ALA A 93 -1.80 24.48 6.62
N ALA A 94 -2.22 24.73 5.38
CA ALA A 94 -3.26 23.93 4.70
C ALA A 94 -2.84 22.47 4.55
N VAL A 95 -1.60 22.21 4.17
CA VAL A 95 -1.07 20.83 4.07
C VAL A 95 -1.02 20.16 5.45
N LYS A 96 -0.55 20.86 6.48
CA LYS A 96 -0.56 20.31 7.85
C LYS A 96 -1.97 19.98 8.33
N GLU A 97 -2.95 20.83 8.02
CA GLU A 97 -4.35 20.56 8.33
C GLU A 97 -4.88 19.34 7.57
N LYS A 98 -4.57 19.22 6.28
CA LYS A 98 -4.90 18.04 5.47
C LYS A 98 -4.30 16.76 6.06
N ILE A 99 -3.03 16.78 6.47
CA ILE A 99 -2.36 15.64 7.13
C ILE A 99 -3.05 15.30 8.46
N ALA A 100 -3.39 16.30 9.28
CA ALA A 100 -4.05 16.07 10.56
C ALA A 100 -5.46 15.50 10.44
N ARG A 101 -6.14 15.72 9.30
CA ARG A 101 -7.48 15.19 9.01
C ARG A 101 -7.48 13.84 8.32
N ARG A 102 -6.35 13.43 7.70
CA ARG A 102 -6.28 12.12 7.04
C ARG A 102 -6.21 11.00 8.07
N PRO A 103 -6.71 9.79 7.74
CA PRO A 103 -6.51 8.63 8.59
C PRO A 103 -5.03 8.37 8.87
N ASP A 104 -4.70 8.04 10.12
CA ASP A 104 -3.33 7.69 10.53
C ASP A 104 -3.00 6.24 10.16
N TYR A 105 -2.98 5.95 8.85
CA TYR A 105 -2.71 4.60 8.37
C TYR A 105 -1.32 4.09 8.79
N LEU A 106 -0.33 4.97 8.89
CA LEU A 106 1.00 4.60 9.37
C LEU A 106 0.95 4.14 10.83
N GLY A 107 0.30 4.90 11.71
CA GLY A 107 0.13 4.51 13.11
C GLY A 107 -0.70 3.24 13.26
N ILE A 108 -1.74 3.05 12.44
CA ILE A 108 -2.54 1.82 12.41
C ILE A 108 -1.66 0.62 11.99
N TYR A 109 -0.84 0.78 10.95
CA TYR A 109 0.12 -0.23 10.49
C TYR A 109 1.13 -0.60 11.59
N GLN A 110 1.76 0.40 12.21
CA GLN A 110 2.74 0.18 13.26
C GLN A 110 2.15 -0.58 14.45
N ARG A 111 0.95 -0.22 14.90
CA ARG A 111 0.25 -0.94 15.97
C ARG A 111 -0.11 -2.37 15.56
N ALA A 112 -0.56 -2.59 14.31
CA ALA A 112 -0.83 -3.93 13.78
C ALA A 112 0.42 -4.82 13.77
N MET A 113 1.56 -4.29 13.34
CA MET A 113 2.83 -5.02 13.38
C MET A 113 3.30 -5.30 14.81
N GLN A 114 3.11 -4.37 15.74
CA GLN A 114 3.37 -4.60 17.17
C GLN A 114 2.47 -5.71 17.73
N TRP A 115 1.20 -5.74 17.32
CA TRP A 115 0.27 -6.80 17.69
C TRP A 115 0.75 -8.17 17.20
N ILE A 116 1.19 -8.29 15.94
CA ILE A 116 1.76 -9.53 15.38
C ILE A 116 3.00 -9.96 16.18
N ASN A 117 3.93 -9.04 16.45
CA ASN A 117 5.14 -9.33 17.20
C ASN A 117 4.84 -9.83 18.63
N LYS A 118 3.80 -9.31 19.27
CA LYS A 118 3.37 -9.72 20.60
C LYS A 118 2.64 -11.06 20.62
N ASN A 119 1.90 -11.38 19.55
CA ASN A 119 0.96 -12.48 19.50
C ASN A 119 1.41 -13.65 18.60
N ASN A 120 2.67 -13.66 18.14
CA ASN A 120 3.28 -14.86 17.59
C ASN A 120 3.89 -15.72 18.72
N ILE A 121 3.88 -17.02 18.53
CA ILE A 121 4.42 -17.97 19.52
C ILE A 121 5.88 -18.26 19.17
N ASN A 122 6.81 -17.60 19.84
CA ASN A 122 8.26 -17.76 19.68
C ASN A 122 8.74 -17.58 18.21
N GLY A 123 8.04 -16.77 17.43
CA GLY A 123 8.34 -16.60 16.01
C GLY A 123 7.92 -17.75 15.09
N ASN A 124 7.27 -18.80 15.61
CA ASN A 124 6.95 -20.01 14.83
C ASN A 124 5.56 -19.98 14.19
N CYS A 125 4.58 -19.40 14.86
CA CYS A 125 3.20 -19.33 14.39
C CYS A 125 2.45 -18.17 15.03
N ILE A 126 1.34 -17.77 14.42
CA ILE A 126 0.43 -16.76 14.99
C ILE A 126 -0.64 -17.45 15.86
N ILE A 127 -1.11 -16.77 16.90
CA ILE A 127 -2.22 -17.26 17.73
C ILE A 127 -3.54 -17.27 16.95
N ASN A 128 -4.49 -18.05 17.40
CA ASN A 128 -5.88 -18.00 16.91
C ASN A 128 -6.50 -16.63 17.22
N ASN A 129 -6.70 -16.33 18.49
CA ASN A 129 -7.20 -15.04 18.97
C ASN A 129 -6.72 -14.80 20.41
N THR A 130 -6.95 -13.62 20.96
CA THR A 130 -6.47 -13.27 22.31
C THR A 130 -7.14 -14.05 23.45
N ARG A 131 -8.31 -14.68 23.22
CA ARG A 131 -8.96 -15.58 24.17
C ARG A 131 -8.43 -17.01 24.06
N VAL A 132 -8.05 -17.43 22.85
CA VAL A 132 -7.45 -18.73 22.54
C VAL A 132 -6.04 -18.52 22.00
N PRO A 133 -5.04 -18.25 22.87
CA PRO A 133 -3.67 -17.89 22.44
C PRO A 133 -2.85 -19.14 22.07
N LYS A 134 -3.42 -20.02 21.24
CA LYS A 134 -2.78 -21.21 20.69
C LYS A 134 -2.39 -20.97 19.23
N GLY A 135 -1.31 -21.57 18.77
CA GLY A 135 -0.90 -21.50 17.37
C GLY A 135 -2.00 -22.03 16.45
N TYR A 136 -2.30 -21.28 15.40
CA TYR A 136 -3.34 -21.64 14.45
C TYR A 136 -2.71 -21.97 13.07
N PRO A 137 -2.70 -23.24 12.66
CA PRO A 137 -2.03 -23.67 11.44
C PRO A 137 -2.57 -22.96 10.18
N GLU A 138 -3.90 -22.95 9.99
CA GLU A 138 -4.57 -22.29 8.88
C GLU A 138 -4.12 -20.83 8.73
N VAL A 139 -4.32 -20.05 9.80
CA VAL A 139 -4.03 -18.60 9.79
C VAL A 139 -2.53 -18.36 9.59
N THR A 140 -1.67 -19.15 10.25
CA THR A 140 -0.22 -19.07 10.06
C THR A 140 0.16 -19.26 8.59
N GLY A 141 -0.54 -20.16 7.88
CA GLY A 141 -0.32 -20.41 6.47
C GLY A 141 -0.56 -19.18 5.60
N TYR A 142 -1.73 -18.59 5.66
CA TYR A 142 -2.02 -17.44 4.81
C TYR A 142 -1.42 -16.12 5.31
N TYR A 143 -0.81 -16.05 6.51
CA TYR A 143 0.03 -14.92 6.92
C TYR A 143 1.33 -14.84 6.12
N ILE A 144 1.86 -15.96 5.66
CA ILE A 144 3.17 -16.01 4.96
C ILE A 144 3.23 -15.08 3.75
N PRO A 145 2.31 -15.14 2.76
CA PRO A 145 2.36 -14.23 1.63
C PRO A 145 2.20 -12.75 2.05
N THR A 146 1.43 -12.46 3.09
CA THR A 146 1.30 -11.11 3.65
C THR A 146 2.63 -10.63 4.24
N LEU A 147 3.31 -11.47 5.04
CA LEU A 147 4.62 -11.14 5.62
C LEU A 147 5.68 -10.92 4.54
N LEU A 148 5.69 -11.72 3.48
CA LEU A 148 6.61 -11.55 2.35
C LEU A 148 6.39 -10.20 1.66
N ARG A 149 5.15 -9.82 1.37
CA ARG A 149 4.80 -8.51 0.77
C ARG A 149 5.30 -7.31 1.58
N TRP A 150 5.33 -7.43 2.91
CA TRP A 150 5.80 -6.39 3.81
C TRP A 150 7.28 -6.52 4.19
N GLY A 151 8.03 -7.44 3.56
CA GLY A 151 9.46 -7.63 3.76
C GLY A 151 9.86 -8.40 5.02
N TYR A 152 8.92 -9.02 5.75
CA TYR A 152 9.19 -9.80 6.96
C TYR A 152 9.57 -11.25 6.63
N ARG A 153 10.63 -11.40 5.85
CA ARG A 153 11.10 -12.68 5.28
C ARG A 153 11.45 -13.72 6.35
N ASP A 154 12.14 -13.32 7.41
CA ASP A 154 12.55 -14.25 8.48
C ASP A 154 11.35 -14.83 9.22
N LEU A 155 10.35 -14.01 9.52
CA LEU A 155 9.12 -14.46 10.16
C LEU A 155 8.31 -15.38 9.24
N ALA A 156 8.22 -15.05 7.95
CA ALA A 156 7.59 -15.91 6.95
C ALA A 156 8.30 -17.28 6.83
N ALA A 157 9.64 -17.29 6.84
CA ALA A 157 10.42 -18.53 6.82
C ALA A 157 10.17 -19.38 8.07
N SER A 158 10.13 -18.77 9.26
CA SER A 158 9.86 -19.47 10.51
C SER A 158 8.45 -20.07 10.54
N PHE A 159 7.44 -19.32 10.07
CA PHE A 159 6.07 -19.81 9.95
C PHE A 159 5.99 -21.01 9.00
N GLY A 160 6.62 -20.90 7.83
CA GLY A 160 6.65 -22.00 6.86
C GLY A 160 7.36 -23.23 7.40
N LYS A 161 8.47 -23.07 8.12
CA LYS A 161 9.18 -24.18 8.78
C LYS A 161 8.26 -24.90 9.76
N TRP A 162 7.59 -24.16 10.65
CA TRP A 162 6.67 -24.76 11.61
C TRP A 162 5.55 -25.56 10.93
N LEU A 163 4.97 -25.04 9.84
CA LEU A 163 3.92 -25.73 9.08
C LEU A 163 4.41 -27.03 8.44
N ILE A 164 5.64 -27.06 7.94
CA ILE A 164 6.27 -28.31 7.45
C ILE A 164 6.46 -29.30 8.59
N ASP A 165 6.91 -28.84 9.78
CA ASP A 165 7.17 -29.70 10.93
C ASP A 165 5.91 -30.40 11.45
N ILE A 166 4.74 -29.76 11.37
CA ILE A 166 3.46 -30.30 11.86
C ILE A 166 2.63 -31.04 10.80
N GLN A 167 3.06 -31.05 9.52
CA GLN A 167 2.34 -31.79 8.46
C GLN A 167 2.24 -33.27 8.79
N LYS A 168 1.04 -33.83 8.67
CA LYS A 168 0.79 -35.24 8.94
C LYS A 168 1.35 -36.16 7.84
N PRO A 169 1.56 -37.47 8.13
CA PRO A 169 2.08 -38.41 7.17
C PRO A 169 1.22 -38.60 5.90
N ASP A 170 -0.07 -38.34 5.96
CA ASP A 170 -0.98 -38.38 4.79
C ASP A 170 -0.97 -37.10 3.94
N GLY A 171 -0.35 -36.03 4.42
CA GLY A 171 -0.24 -34.73 3.76
C GLY A 171 -1.17 -33.66 4.32
N SER A 172 -2.08 -34.00 5.23
CA SER A 172 -3.00 -33.07 5.86
C SER A 172 -2.34 -32.21 6.94
N TRP A 173 -3.07 -31.17 7.35
CA TRP A 173 -2.84 -30.42 8.59
C TRP A 173 -4.11 -30.46 9.42
N TYR A 174 -3.91 -30.52 10.72
CA TYR A 174 -5.00 -30.61 11.68
C TYR A 174 -5.28 -29.22 12.28
N ASP A 175 -6.43 -29.10 12.93
CA ASP A 175 -6.89 -27.90 13.62
C ASP A 175 -5.96 -27.47 14.79
N THR A 176 -6.33 -26.35 15.45
CA THR A 176 -5.61 -25.82 16.63
C THR A 176 -5.48 -26.83 17.78
N GLU A 177 -6.41 -27.78 17.89
CA GLU A 177 -6.42 -28.81 18.94
C GLU A 177 -5.73 -30.12 18.51
N ASP A 178 -5.18 -30.17 17.31
CA ASP A 178 -4.54 -31.35 16.68
C ASP A 178 -5.47 -32.57 16.61
N LYS A 179 -6.76 -32.33 16.30
CA LYS A 179 -7.78 -33.39 16.28
C LYS A 179 -8.22 -33.74 14.88
N ASP A 180 -8.66 -32.77 14.11
CA ASP A 180 -9.36 -32.97 12.85
C ASP A 180 -8.69 -32.23 11.69
N PRO A 181 -8.56 -32.90 10.52
CA PRO A 181 -8.09 -32.24 9.30
C PRO A 181 -9.23 -31.57 8.55
N TYR A 182 -9.01 -30.33 8.11
CA TYR A 182 -9.93 -29.58 7.27
C TYR A 182 -9.32 -29.31 5.90
N VAL A 183 -10.12 -29.53 4.86
CA VAL A 183 -9.72 -29.23 3.47
C VAL A 183 -9.43 -27.74 3.33
N PHE A 184 -10.29 -26.89 3.91
CA PHE A 184 -10.12 -25.45 3.87
C PHE A 184 -8.81 -25.02 4.54
N ASP A 185 -8.57 -25.44 5.77
CA ASP A 185 -7.37 -25.06 6.56
C ASP A 185 -6.09 -25.51 5.85
N SER A 186 -6.07 -26.77 5.37
CA SER A 186 -4.92 -27.30 4.63
C SER A 186 -4.62 -26.50 3.36
N ALA A 187 -5.64 -25.99 2.68
CA ALA A 187 -5.46 -25.17 1.49
C ALA A 187 -4.90 -23.78 1.84
N GLN A 188 -5.29 -23.19 2.97
CA GLN A 188 -4.73 -21.91 3.41
C GLN A 188 -3.25 -22.05 3.82
N ILE A 189 -2.88 -23.18 4.40
CA ILE A 189 -1.47 -23.51 4.67
C ILE A 189 -0.68 -23.61 3.37
N LEU A 190 -1.24 -24.27 2.36
CA LEU A 190 -0.62 -24.37 1.04
C LEU A 190 -0.41 -23.02 0.35
N LYS A 191 -1.28 -22.02 0.57
CA LYS A 191 -1.02 -20.63 0.10
C LYS A 191 0.34 -20.13 0.58
N GLY A 192 0.63 -20.34 1.85
CA GLY A 192 1.92 -19.95 2.45
C GLY A 192 3.10 -20.73 1.87
N LEU A 193 3.00 -22.05 1.80
CA LEU A 193 4.10 -22.88 1.33
C LEU A 193 4.40 -22.66 -0.16
N VAL A 194 3.37 -22.48 -0.99
CA VAL A 194 3.53 -22.14 -2.41
C VAL A 194 4.15 -20.75 -2.57
N ALA A 195 3.75 -19.77 -1.73
CA ALA A 195 4.37 -18.44 -1.73
C ALA A 195 5.87 -18.51 -1.38
N ILE A 196 6.26 -19.29 -0.37
CA ILE A 196 7.68 -19.54 -0.05
C ILE A 196 8.40 -20.16 -1.26
N ARG A 197 7.82 -21.18 -1.87
CA ARG A 197 8.44 -21.86 -3.02
C ARG A 197 8.65 -20.91 -4.21
N LYS A 198 7.67 -20.07 -4.51
CA LYS A 198 7.81 -19.01 -5.53
C LYS A 198 8.89 -18.01 -5.14
N SER A 199 8.92 -17.56 -3.88
CA SER A 199 9.94 -16.63 -3.39
C SER A 199 11.35 -17.22 -3.46
N ILE A 200 11.54 -18.54 -3.24
CA ILE A 200 12.84 -19.23 -3.44
C ILE A 200 13.25 -19.09 -4.91
N GLN A 201 12.34 -19.42 -5.83
CA GLN A 201 12.63 -19.39 -7.27
C GLN A 201 12.91 -17.97 -7.79
N GLU A 202 12.15 -16.96 -7.33
CA GLU A 202 12.22 -15.61 -7.86
C GLU A 202 13.29 -14.75 -7.19
N THR A 203 13.52 -14.97 -5.90
CA THR A 203 14.35 -14.09 -5.07
C THR A 203 15.52 -14.79 -4.39
N GLY A 204 15.72 -16.08 -4.60
CA GLY A 204 16.71 -16.85 -3.85
C GLY A 204 16.42 -16.87 -2.34
N PHE A 205 15.14 -16.83 -1.96
CA PHE A 205 14.71 -16.81 -0.56
C PHE A 205 15.31 -17.98 0.22
N SER A 206 15.98 -17.69 1.34
CA SER A 206 16.56 -18.73 2.20
C SER A 206 15.47 -19.41 3.01
N PHE A 207 15.41 -20.74 2.93
CA PHE A 207 14.45 -21.53 3.67
C PHE A 207 15.11 -22.73 4.34
N ALA A 208 14.54 -23.22 5.44
CA ALA A 208 15.14 -24.26 6.27
C ALA A 208 15.14 -25.65 5.61
N TYR A 209 14.27 -25.90 4.63
CA TYR A 209 14.16 -27.14 3.89
C TYR A 209 14.65 -26.96 2.46
N SER A 210 15.15 -28.05 1.84
CA SER A 210 15.49 -28.05 0.43
C SER A 210 14.23 -27.83 -0.44
N GLU A 211 14.42 -27.33 -1.66
CA GLU A 211 13.33 -27.18 -2.63
C GLU A 211 12.62 -28.51 -2.89
N GLU A 212 13.37 -29.61 -3.01
CA GLU A 212 12.82 -30.96 -3.22
C GLU A 212 11.90 -31.40 -2.06
N GLU A 213 12.31 -31.19 -0.81
CA GLU A 213 11.47 -31.53 0.35
C GLU A 213 10.23 -30.62 0.42
N LEU A 214 10.38 -29.33 0.17
CA LEU A 214 9.26 -28.39 0.11
C LEU A 214 8.27 -28.77 -0.99
N ASP A 215 8.75 -29.06 -2.21
CA ASP A 215 7.93 -29.49 -3.34
C ASP A 215 7.15 -30.77 -3.02
N LYS A 216 7.81 -31.75 -2.39
CA LYS A 216 7.17 -32.98 -1.92
C LYS A 216 6.07 -32.72 -0.89
N ARG A 217 6.30 -31.79 0.06
CA ARG A 217 5.32 -31.43 1.09
C ARG A 217 4.11 -30.70 0.50
N ILE A 218 4.34 -29.78 -0.42
CA ILE A 218 3.27 -29.06 -1.14
C ILE A 218 2.42 -30.04 -1.95
N GLN A 219 3.05 -30.87 -2.79
CA GLN A 219 2.31 -31.82 -3.64
C GLN A 219 1.51 -32.83 -2.80
N LYS A 220 2.08 -33.31 -1.70
CA LYS A 220 1.40 -34.21 -0.78
C LYS A 220 0.17 -33.58 -0.13
N GLY A 221 0.24 -32.30 0.26
CA GLY A 221 -0.91 -31.56 0.77
C GLY A 221 -2.00 -31.35 -0.29
N ILE A 222 -1.61 -31.04 -1.52
CA ILE A 222 -2.56 -30.90 -2.64
C ILE A 222 -3.23 -32.25 -2.95
N ASP A 223 -2.45 -33.32 -3.02
CA ASP A 223 -2.98 -34.66 -3.27
C ASP A 223 -3.97 -35.09 -2.19
N TRP A 224 -3.70 -34.75 -0.92
CA TRP A 224 -4.66 -34.97 0.17
C TRP A 224 -5.96 -34.19 -0.02
N ILE A 225 -5.90 -32.89 -0.35
CA ILE A 225 -7.09 -32.09 -0.65
C ILE A 225 -7.89 -32.70 -1.80
N LEU A 226 -7.22 -33.03 -2.90
CA LEU A 226 -7.85 -33.56 -4.10
C LEU A 226 -8.35 -34.99 -3.93
N SER A 227 -7.82 -35.77 -2.97
CA SER A 227 -8.37 -37.09 -2.59
C SER A 227 -9.74 -36.98 -1.91
N ASN A 228 -10.07 -35.83 -1.34
CA ASN A 228 -11.38 -35.53 -0.75
C ASN A 228 -12.39 -34.97 -1.76
N MET A 229 -12.06 -34.97 -3.07
CA MET A 229 -12.98 -34.54 -4.14
C MET A 229 -13.85 -35.69 -4.60
N LYS A 230 -15.18 -35.48 -4.58
CA LYS A 230 -16.16 -36.41 -5.18
C LYS A 230 -16.13 -36.36 -6.73
N LYS A 231 -16.73 -37.36 -7.34
CA LYS A 231 -16.80 -37.45 -8.82
C LYS A 231 -17.47 -36.24 -9.50
N ASN A 232 -18.37 -35.55 -8.81
CA ASN A 232 -19.06 -34.36 -9.32
C ASN A 232 -18.28 -33.04 -9.14
N GLY A 233 -17.11 -33.06 -8.49
CA GLY A 233 -16.31 -31.87 -8.19
C GLY A 233 -16.48 -31.32 -6.77
N GLN A 234 -17.40 -31.85 -5.97
CA GLN A 234 -17.59 -31.45 -4.58
C GLN A 234 -16.35 -31.82 -3.75
N LEU A 235 -15.79 -30.86 -3.01
CA LEU A 235 -14.83 -31.12 -1.92
C LEU A 235 -15.58 -31.46 -0.63
N VAL A 236 -15.10 -32.45 0.10
CA VAL A 236 -15.69 -32.90 1.35
C VAL A 236 -14.64 -32.90 2.44
N THR A 237 -14.85 -32.14 3.48
CA THR A 237 -14.02 -32.22 4.68
C THR A 237 -14.35 -33.50 5.45
N PRO A 238 -13.34 -34.29 5.91
CA PRO A 238 -13.61 -35.50 6.70
C PRO A 238 -14.44 -35.28 7.96
N SER A 239 -14.33 -34.10 8.57
CA SER A 239 -15.06 -33.69 9.80
C SER A 239 -16.29 -32.86 9.48
N GLU A 240 -17.26 -33.39 8.73
CA GLU A 240 -18.47 -32.67 8.26
C GLU A 240 -19.32 -32.06 9.39
N ALA A 241 -19.20 -32.54 10.63
CA ALA A 241 -20.06 -32.11 11.76
C ALA A 241 -19.89 -30.61 12.11
N GLU A 242 -18.79 -29.96 11.73
CA GLU A 242 -18.52 -28.56 12.07
C GLU A 242 -19.06 -27.54 11.07
N TRP A 243 -19.51 -27.97 9.89
CA TRP A 243 -20.19 -27.11 8.92
C TRP A 243 -21.70 -26.98 9.22
N GLY A 244 -22.10 -27.24 10.46
CA GLY A 244 -23.51 -27.34 10.87
C GLY A 244 -24.29 -26.04 10.82
N ASP A 245 -23.69 -24.88 11.00
CA ASP A 245 -24.33 -23.58 10.86
C ASP A 245 -24.18 -23.02 9.45
N LYS A 246 -25.12 -23.36 8.59
CA LYS A 246 -25.15 -22.92 7.19
C LYS A 246 -25.31 -21.41 7.02
N ARG A 247 -25.72 -20.66 8.06
CA ARG A 247 -25.81 -19.21 8.03
C ARG A 247 -24.42 -18.56 8.14
N THR A 248 -23.59 -19.08 9.03
CA THR A 248 -22.22 -18.55 9.23
C THR A 248 -21.33 -18.96 8.09
N CYS A 249 -21.32 -20.24 7.74
CA CYS A 249 -20.42 -20.82 6.76
C CYS A 249 -21.07 -21.98 6.00
N SER A 250 -20.68 -22.20 4.75
CA SER A 250 -21.08 -23.36 3.97
C SER A 250 -19.91 -23.87 3.13
N GLU A 251 -20.03 -25.10 2.59
CA GLU A 251 -18.98 -25.72 1.80
C GLU A 251 -18.56 -24.92 0.54
N VAL A 252 -19.32 -23.90 0.12
CA VAL A 252 -18.96 -23.03 -1.01
C VAL A 252 -17.65 -22.26 -0.78
N ILE A 253 -17.22 -22.10 0.49
CA ILE A 253 -15.91 -21.50 0.81
C ILE A 253 -14.75 -22.31 0.25
N HIS A 254 -14.94 -23.58 -0.12
CA HIS A 254 -13.91 -24.38 -0.77
C HIS A 254 -13.45 -23.79 -2.11
N LEU A 255 -14.18 -22.84 -2.70
CA LEU A 255 -13.65 -22.04 -3.82
C LEU A 255 -12.32 -21.34 -3.44
N TYR A 256 -12.19 -20.90 -2.19
CA TYR A 256 -10.97 -20.23 -1.69
C TYR A 256 -9.78 -21.19 -1.51
N CYS A 257 -10.02 -22.52 -1.61
CA CYS A 257 -8.97 -23.53 -1.61
C CYS A 257 -8.23 -23.65 -2.96
N LEU A 258 -8.80 -23.10 -4.05
CA LEU A 258 -8.36 -23.42 -5.41
C LEU A 258 -7.11 -22.64 -5.84
N GLN A 259 -6.96 -21.39 -5.38
CA GLN A 259 -5.86 -20.52 -5.78
C GLN A 259 -4.47 -21.15 -5.56
N PRO A 260 -4.11 -21.71 -4.39
CA PRO A 260 -2.81 -22.35 -4.19
C PRO A 260 -2.60 -23.58 -5.07
N ILE A 261 -3.67 -24.30 -5.44
CA ILE A 261 -3.58 -25.45 -6.34
C ILE A 261 -3.30 -24.99 -7.79
N VAL A 262 -3.95 -23.90 -8.24
CA VAL A 262 -3.67 -23.28 -9.55
C VAL A 262 -2.22 -22.81 -9.65
N GLU A 263 -1.71 -22.14 -8.61
CA GLU A 263 -0.33 -21.67 -8.58
C GLU A 263 0.67 -22.87 -8.59
N ALA A 264 0.38 -23.91 -7.84
CA ALA A 264 1.19 -25.14 -7.86
C ALA A 264 1.09 -25.89 -9.20
N ALA A 265 -0.08 -25.89 -9.84
CA ALA A 265 -0.24 -26.47 -11.18
C ALA A 265 0.68 -25.79 -12.20
N LYS A 266 0.78 -24.47 -12.16
CA LYS A 266 1.71 -23.69 -12.99
C LYS A 266 3.17 -23.99 -12.62
N LEU A 267 3.50 -23.97 -11.33
CA LEU A 267 4.85 -24.14 -10.80
C LEU A 267 5.45 -25.52 -11.17
N TYR A 268 4.63 -26.57 -11.10
CA TYR A 268 5.04 -27.95 -11.35
C TYR A 268 4.62 -28.49 -12.73
N ASN A 269 4.00 -27.67 -13.57
CA ASN A 269 3.44 -28.07 -14.88
C ASN A 269 2.47 -29.27 -14.78
N ARG A 270 1.57 -29.23 -13.77
CA ARG A 270 0.61 -30.31 -13.43
C ARG A 270 -0.77 -29.99 -14.02
N LEU A 271 -1.01 -30.38 -15.27
CA LEU A 271 -2.31 -30.22 -15.95
C LEU A 271 -3.45 -30.94 -15.22
N ASP A 272 -3.17 -32.08 -14.61
CA ASP A 272 -4.15 -32.85 -13.84
C ASP A 272 -4.67 -32.09 -12.61
N TYR A 273 -3.87 -31.22 -12.01
CA TYR A 273 -4.32 -30.33 -10.95
C TYR A 273 -5.29 -29.28 -11.51
N GLN A 274 -4.96 -28.67 -12.64
CA GLN A 274 -5.82 -27.67 -13.27
C GLN A 274 -7.19 -28.27 -13.67
N GLU A 275 -7.22 -29.43 -14.29
CA GLU A 275 -8.46 -30.13 -14.66
C GLU A 275 -9.38 -30.38 -13.45
N LYS A 276 -8.80 -30.75 -12.31
CA LYS A 276 -9.57 -30.94 -11.07
C LYS A 276 -10.07 -29.61 -10.51
N VAL A 277 -9.26 -28.55 -10.54
CA VAL A 277 -9.67 -27.19 -10.14
C VAL A 277 -10.85 -26.71 -10.96
N ASP A 278 -10.78 -26.84 -12.29
CA ASP A 278 -11.86 -26.41 -13.19
C ASP A 278 -13.17 -27.13 -12.86
N LYS A 279 -13.10 -28.44 -12.58
CA LYS A 279 -14.27 -29.23 -12.20
C LYS A 279 -14.85 -28.83 -10.84
N ILE A 280 -14.01 -28.49 -9.86
CA ILE A 280 -14.45 -28.02 -8.55
C ILE A 280 -15.11 -26.65 -8.69
N LEU A 281 -14.50 -25.73 -9.44
CA LEU A 281 -15.03 -24.39 -9.71
C LEU A 281 -16.40 -24.45 -10.37
N GLU A 282 -16.57 -25.30 -11.40
CA GLU A 282 -17.84 -25.49 -12.09
C GLU A 282 -18.94 -25.99 -11.12
N TYR A 283 -18.62 -27.02 -10.33
CA TYR A 283 -19.57 -27.57 -9.33
C TYR A 283 -20.07 -26.50 -8.37
N TYR A 284 -19.20 -25.71 -7.76
CA TYR A 284 -19.60 -24.70 -6.79
C TYR A 284 -20.32 -23.52 -7.45
N LYS A 285 -19.92 -23.09 -8.65
CA LYS A 285 -20.63 -22.06 -9.41
C LYS A 285 -22.06 -22.48 -9.76
N GLU A 286 -22.27 -23.72 -10.18
CA GLU A 286 -23.61 -24.21 -10.50
C GLU A 286 -24.46 -24.42 -9.26
N LYS A 287 -23.91 -25.09 -8.25
CA LYS A 287 -24.64 -25.51 -7.08
C LYS A 287 -25.01 -24.38 -6.12
N TYR A 288 -24.14 -23.38 -6.00
CA TYR A 288 -24.21 -22.31 -5.02
C TYR A 288 -24.37 -20.91 -5.63
N ILE A 289 -24.86 -20.83 -6.85
CA ILE A 289 -25.02 -19.54 -7.56
C ILE A 289 -25.88 -18.54 -6.77
N ASP A 290 -26.92 -19.00 -6.10
CA ASP A 290 -27.80 -18.14 -5.29
C ASP A 290 -27.08 -17.61 -4.04
N ASP A 291 -26.30 -18.43 -3.35
CA ASP A 291 -25.49 -18.01 -2.19
C ASP A 291 -24.43 -16.99 -2.61
N ILE A 292 -23.79 -17.21 -3.76
CA ILE A 292 -22.80 -16.30 -4.36
C ILE A 292 -23.43 -14.94 -4.66
N LEU A 293 -24.59 -14.91 -5.30
CA LEU A 293 -25.22 -13.66 -5.76
C LEU A 293 -25.95 -12.89 -4.66
N HIS A 294 -26.33 -13.52 -3.55
CA HIS A 294 -27.26 -12.93 -2.59
C HIS A 294 -26.66 -12.61 -1.21
N PHE A 295 -25.34 -12.68 -1.03
CA PHE A 295 -24.73 -12.43 0.27
C PHE A 295 -25.34 -13.30 1.38
N GLY A 296 -25.25 -14.62 1.22
CA GLY A 296 -25.97 -15.58 2.05
C GLY A 296 -25.26 -16.02 3.34
N LEU A 297 -23.98 -15.67 3.50
CA LEU A 297 -23.11 -16.10 4.61
C LEU A 297 -22.67 -14.92 5.47
N LEU A 298 -22.03 -15.19 6.62
CA LEU A 298 -21.28 -14.18 7.36
C LEU A 298 -20.32 -13.46 6.38
N SER A 299 -20.26 -12.14 6.43
CA SER A 299 -19.48 -11.32 5.49
C SER A 299 -18.02 -11.79 5.33
N HIS A 300 -17.41 -12.32 6.39
CA HIS A 300 -16.08 -12.91 6.35
C HIS A 300 -16.02 -14.14 5.41
N PHE A 301 -16.90 -15.11 5.61
CA PHE A 301 -16.94 -16.33 4.79
C PHE A 301 -17.46 -16.06 3.38
N TYR A 302 -18.41 -15.14 3.24
CA TYR A 302 -18.86 -14.65 1.94
C TYR A 302 -17.71 -14.03 1.13
N SER A 303 -16.88 -13.24 1.78
CA SER A 303 -15.74 -12.59 1.14
C SER A 303 -14.68 -13.59 0.65
N TYR A 304 -14.48 -14.71 1.32
CA TYR A 304 -13.63 -15.79 0.79
C TYR A 304 -14.11 -16.27 -0.58
N VAL A 305 -15.42 -16.45 -0.73
CA VAL A 305 -16.02 -16.92 -1.97
C VAL A 305 -15.80 -15.92 -3.10
N ILE A 306 -16.08 -14.65 -2.83
CA ILE A 306 -16.00 -13.62 -3.87
C ILE A 306 -14.55 -13.28 -4.23
N GLU A 307 -13.64 -13.24 -3.25
CA GLU A 307 -12.22 -13.05 -3.50
C GLU A 307 -11.65 -14.20 -4.35
N ALA A 308 -12.05 -15.45 -4.06
CA ALA A 308 -11.66 -16.60 -4.86
C ALA A 308 -12.11 -16.48 -6.32
N LEU A 309 -13.34 -16.02 -6.56
CA LEU A 309 -13.82 -15.80 -7.92
C LEU A 309 -12.97 -14.77 -8.67
N VAL A 310 -12.59 -13.68 -8.00
CA VAL A 310 -11.68 -12.69 -8.61
C VAL A 310 -10.33 -13.31 -8.95
N ASP A 311 -9.73 -14.05 -8.02
CA ASP A 311 -8.40 -14.65 -8.18
C ASP A 311 -8.39 -15.80 -9.23
N LEU A 312 -9.55 -16.43 -9.46
CA LEU A 312 -9.74 -17.47 -10.49
C LEU A 312 -10.18 -16.91 -11.84
N GLY A 313 -10.29 -15.58 -11.98
CA GLY A 313 -10.66 -14.92 -13.24
C GLY A 313 -12.16 -14.79 -13.51
N GLU A 314 -13.02 -15.23 -12.58
CA GLU A 314 -14.49 -15.11 -12.65
C GLU A 314 -14.98 -13.70 -12.29
N THR A 315 -14.31 -12.69 -12.81
CA THR A 315 -14.47 -11.27 -12.44
C THR A 315 -15.89 -10.74 -12.64
N ASP A 316 -16.57 -11.18 -13.72
CA ASP A 316 -17.94 -10.74 -14.00
C ASP A 316 -18.95 -11.26 -12.96
N LEU A 317 -18.77 -12.49 -12.51
CA LEU A 317 -19.59 -13.09 -11.46
C LEU A 317 -19.33 -12.39 -10.12
N ALA A 318 -18.07 -12.14 -9.78
CA ALA A 318 -17.69 -11.39 -8.59
C ALA A 318 -18.28 -9.98 -8.58
N ARG A 319 -18.22 -9.26 -9.70
CA ARG A 319 -18.87 -7.92 -9.82
C ARG A 319 -20.38 -7.97 -9.59
N LYS A 320 -21.06 -8.98 -10.15
CA LYS A 320 -22.51 -9.17 -9.92
C LYS A 320 -22.82 -9.41 -8.45
N ALA A 321 -22.03 -10.26 -7.78
CA ALA A 321 -22.18 -10.57 -6.37
C ALA A 321 -21.97 -9.31 -5.50
N MET A 322 -20.92 -8.53 -5.76
CA MET A 322 -20.63 -7.30 -5.01
C MET A 322 -21.71 -6.22 -5.14
N LYS A 323 -22.55 -6.23 -6.17
CA LYS A 323 -23.73 -5.33 -6.27
C LYS A 323 -24.72 -5.49 -5.13
N THR A 324 -24.79 -6.66 -4.53
CA THR A 324 -25.63 -6.89 -3.32
C THR A 324 -24.98 -6.24 -2.10
N THR A 325 -23.67 -6.37 -1.95
CA THR A 325 -22.89 -5.76 -0.87
C THR A 325 -22.90 -4.22 -0.96
N GLU A 326 -22.76 -3.65 -2.17
CA GLU A 326 -22.87 -2.20 -2.41
C GLU A 326 -24.21 -1.63 -1.93
N LYS A 327 -25.33 -2.34 -2.19
CA LYS A 327 -26.66 -1.90 -1.73
C LYS A 327 -26.84 -1.92 -0.22
N LEU A 328 -26.07 -2.74 0.47
CA LEU A 328 -26.11 -2.86 1.93
C LEU A 328 -25.12 -1.91 2.62
N MET A 329 -24.19 -1.34 1.87
CA MET A 329 -23.20 -0.42 2.41
C MET A 329 -23.85 0.90 2.85
N GLY A 330 -23.59 1.31 4.08
CA GLY A 330 -23.95 2.63 4.59
C GLY A 330 -23.03 3.72 4.03
N GLU A 331 -23.45 4.98 4.15
CA GLU A 331 -22.72 6.15 3.64
C GLU A 331 -21.26 6.25 4.14
N ILE A 332 -21.03 5.80 5.39
CA ILE A 332 -19.71 5.84 6.05
C ILE A 332 -18.86 4.59 5.80
N GLY A 333 -19.29 3.65 4.95
CA GLY A 333 -18.55 2.44 4.63
C GLY A 333 -18.88 1.22 5.49
N PHE A 334 -19.86 1.32 6.39
CA PHE A 334 -20.38 0.19 7.14
C PHE A 334 -21.02 -0.84 6.20
N VAL A 335 -20.63 -2.12 6.34
CA VAL A 335 -21.33 -3.24 5.70
C VAL A 335 -21.72 -4.23 6.80
N PRO A 336 -23.00 -4.67 6.87
CA PRO A 336 -23.46 -5.57 7.91
C PRO A 336 -22.79 -6.94 7.79
N ALA A 337 -22.67 -7.63 8.93
CA ALA A 337 -22.11 -8.97 8.97
C ALA A 337 -23.00 -10.02 8.24
N TYR A 338 -24.30 -9.84 8.29
CA TYR A 338 -25.34 -10.56 7.53
C TYR A 338 -26.33 -9.54 6.98
N ARG A 339 -27.15 -9.92 6.02
CA ARG A 339 -28.14 -9.03 5.38
C ARG A 339 -29.20 -8.46 6.33
N ASP A 340 -29.45 -9.14 7.42
CA ASP A 340 -30.56 -8.89 8.36
C ASP A 340 -30.08 -8.45 9.75
N VAL A 341 -28.83 -8.00 9.88
CA VAL A 341 -28.26 -7.49 11.12
C VAL A 341 -27.67 -6.08 10.93
N HIS A 342 -27.41 -5.38 12.04
CA HIS A 342 -26.86 -4.03 12.04
C HIS A 342 -25.45 -3.95 12.64
N TRP A 343 -24.87 -5.07 13.06
CA TRP A 343 -23.47 -5.16 13.47
C TRP A 343 -22.58 -5.60 12.30
N CYS A 344 -21.27 -5.38 12.38
CA CYS A 344 -20.34 -5.74 11.33
C CYS A 344 -19.27 -6.73 11.79
N CYS A 345 -18.75 -7.49 10.84
CA CYS A 345 -17.54 -8.31 10.99
C CYS A 345 -16.32 -7.54 10.52
N SER A 346 -15.36 -7.28 11.40
CA SER A 346 -14.17 -6.51 11.09
C SER A 346 -13.34 -7.11 9.96
N THR A 347 -13.19 -8.44 9.95
CA THR A 347 -12.48 -9.17 8.89
C THR A 347 -13.19 -9.02 7.55
N GLY A 348 -14.52 -9.19 7.54
CA GLY A 348 -15.34 -9.07 6.33
C GLY A 348 -15.18 -7.72 5.65
N LEU A 349 -15.10 -6.63 6.42
CA LEU A 349 -14.89 -5.27 5.89
C LEU A 349 -13.56 -5.13 5.15
N PHE A 350 -12.46 -5.61 5.72
CA PHE A 350 -11.16 -5.56 5.05
C PHE A 350 -11.10 -6.45 3.81
N GLN A 351 -11.70 -7.64 3.86
CA GLN A 351 -11.77 -8.52 2.70
C GLN A 351 -12.61 -7.92 1.57
N GLN A 352 -13.75 -7.30 1.90
CA GLN A 352 -14.57 -6.60 0.91
C GLN A 352 -13.83 -5.42 0.29
N ALA A 353 -13.06 -4.67 1.09
CA ALA A 353 -12.17 -3.62 0.56
C ALA A 353 -11.17 -4.21 -0.45
N ILE A 354 -10.51 -5.33 -0.13
CA ILE A 354 -9.60 -6.04 -1.04
C ILE A 354 -10.30 -6.41 -2.35
N ILE A 355 -11.50 -6.95 -2.27
CA ILE A 355 -12.28 -7.36 -3.45
C ILE A 355 -12.57 -6.14 -4.33
N TRP A 356 -13.05 -5.03 -3.76
CA TRP A 356 -13.29 -3.80 -4.51
C TRP A 356 -12.02 -3.26 -5.14
N TYR A 357 -10.88 -3.23 -4.43
CA TYR A 357 -9.59 -2.81 -4.98
C TYR A 357 -9.15 -3.68 -6.15
N LYS A 358 -9.25 -5.01 -6.03
CA LYS A 358 -8.95 -5.97 -7.12
C LYS A 358 -9.88 -5.77 -8.31
N LEU A 359 -11.13 -5.35 -8.09
CA LEU A 359 -12.11 -5.03 -9.13
C LEU A 359 -11.96 -3.61 -9.70
N GLY A 360 -11.11 -2.75 -9.13
CA GLY A 360 -10.87 -1.37 -9.56
C GLY A 360 -11.93 -0.38 -9.07
N ASP A 361 -12.69 -0.71 -8.04
CA ASP A 361 -13.67 0.15 -7.39
C ASP A 361 -13.08 0.76 -6.11
N LEU A 362 -12.40 1.90 -6.27
CA LEU A 362 -11.75 2.57 -5.15
C LEU A 362 -12.77 3.18 -4.19
N GLU A 363 -13.88 3.70 -4.67
CA GLU A 363 -14.85 4.41 -3.82
C GLU A 363 -15.40 3.51 -2.72
N HIS A 364 -15.90 2.33 -3.07
CA HIS A 364 -16.42 1.38 -2.08
C HIS A 364 -15.30 0.77 -1.25
N GLY A 365 -14.16 0.47 -1.87
CA GLY A 365 -12.97 -0.05 -1.17
C GLY A 365 -12.48 0.89 -0.09
N ASP A 366 -12.33 2.18 -0.40
CA ASP A 366 -11.87 3.20 0.55
C ASP A 366 -12.83 3.43 1.71
N LYS A 367 -14.13 3.44 1.44
CA LYS A 367 -15.15 3.56 2.49
C LYS A 367 -15.09 2.39 3.47
N ALA A 368 -15.09 1.15 2.97
CA ALA A 368 -15.02 -0.04 3.81
C ALA A 368 -13.70 -0.11 4.60
N PHE A 369 -12.59 0.18 3.93
CA PHE A 369 -11.26 0.20 4.55
C PHE A 369 -11.14 1.24 5.66
N ALA A 370 -11.56 2.48 5.40
CA ALA A 370 -11.51 3.56 6.38
C ALA A 370 -12.40 3.27 7.60
N TYR A 371 -13.61 2.72 7.38
CA TYR A 371 -14.49 2.31 8.47
C TYR A 371 -13.84 1.23 9.34
N ALA A 372 -13.30 0.17 8.72
CA ALA A 372 -12.64 -0.92 9.44
C ALA A 372 -11.37 -0.46 10.18
N CYS A 373 -10.60 0.47 9.61
CA CYS A 373 -9.45 1.09 10.27
C CYS A 373 -9.84 1.81 11.57
N GLY A 374 -11.00 2.48 11.58
CA GLY A 374 -11.55 3.17 12.76
C GLY A 374 -11.91 2.25 13.93
N MET A 375 -11.99 0.94 13.70
CA MET A 375 -12.30 -0.09 14.70
C MET A 375 -11.06 -0.67 15.39
N GLN A 376 -9.83 -0.21 15.04
CA GLN A 376 -8.60 -0.73 15.65
C GLN A 376 -8.55 -0.47 17.15
N ASN A 377 -8.32 -1.53 17.94
CA ASN A 377 -8.08 -1.39 19.37
C ASN A 377 -6.71 -0.75 19.68
N ALA A 378 -6.56 -0.20 20.88
CA ALA A 378 -5.29 0.39 21.32
C ALA A 378 -4.12 -0.61 21.34
N SER A 379 -4.40 -1.92 21.45
CA SER A 379 -3.45 -3.02 21.35
C SER A 379 -2.88 -3.23 19.95
N GLY A 380 -3.55 -2.70 18.91
CA GLY A 380 -3.24 -2.89 17.50
C GLY A 380 -4.03 -3.98 16.79
N GLY A 381 -4.84 -4.76 17.51
CA GLY A 381 -5.74 -5.77 16.97
C GLY A 381 -7.16 -5.24 16.71
N TRP A 382 -8.01 -6.13 16.25
CA TRP A 382 -9.46 -5.91 16.05
C TRP A 382 -10.25 -7.06 16.66
N TYR A 383 -11.36 -6.77 17.30
CA TYR A 383 -12.34 -7.82 17.65
C TYR A 383 -12.92 -8.43 16.36
N GLY A 384 -13.42 -9.67 16.45
CA GLY A 384 -14.02 -10.34 15.29
C GLY A 384 -15.27 -9.63 14.77
N SER A 385 -16.04 -9.00 15.65
CA SER A 385 -17.21 -8.20 15.30
C SER A 385 -17.31 -6.95 16.16
N ASP A 386 -18.01 -5.94 15.64
CA ASP A 386 -18.29 -4.69 16.35
C ASP A 386 -19.77 -4.36 16.29
N ALA A 387 -20.32 -3.96 17.44
CA ALA A 387 -21.71 -3.60 17.60
C ALA A 387 -22.02 -2.23 16.98
N ASN A 388 -23.22 -2.09 16.42
CA ASN A 388 -23.69 -0.79 15.98
C ASN A 388 -24.30 -0.02 17.16
N PRO A 389 -23.76 1.18 17.50
CA PRO A 389 -24.26 1.97 18.62
C PRO A 389 -25.75 2.37 18.51
N ASN A 390 -26.31 2.40 17.30
CA ASN A 390 -27.71 2.71 17.06
C ASN A 390 -28.65 1.51 17.33
N TYR A 391 -28.08 0.32 17.53
CA TYR A 391 -28.81 -0.93 17.80
C TYR A 391 -28.17 -1.64 19.00
N PRO A 392 -28.20 -1.04 20.21
CA PRO A 392 -27.45 -1.51 21.37
C PRO A 392 -27.91 -2.86 21.91
N ASP A 393 -29.15 -3.24 21.63
CA ASP A 393 -29.74 -4.49 22.09
C ASP A 393 -29.50 -5.68 21.14
N GLU A 394 -28.86 -5.41 19.97
CA GLU A 394 -28.53 -6.47 19.00
C GLU A 394 -27.25 -7.19 19.41
N VAL A 395 -27.32 -8.51 19.48
CA VAL A 395 -26.17 -9.35 19.85
C VAL A 395 -25.31 -9.61 18.61
N ASN A 396 -24.04 -9.22 18.68
CA ASN A 396 -23.02 -9.61 17.71
C ASN A 396 -22.34 -10.90 18.18
N ASP A 397 -22.56 -11.98 17.46
CA ASP A 397 -22.24 -13.35 17.87
C ASP A 397 -20.89 -13.87 17.32
N TYR A 398 -20.15 -13.05 16.56
CA TYR A 398 -18.87 -13.45 15.97
C TYR A 398 -17.66 -12.85 16.70
N ILE A 399 -17.16 -13.54 17.74
CA ILE A 399 -15.93 -13.22 18.49
C ILE A 399 -15.82 -11.71 18.85
N SER A 400 -16.86 -11.21 19.53
CA SER A 400 -16.97 -9.79 19.90
C SER A 400 -16.08 -9.37 21.06
N ASP A 401 -15.48 -10.33 21.77
CA ASP A 401 -14.71 -10.14 23.02
C ASP A 401 -13.24 -10.56 22.90
N ALA A 402 -12.76 -10.88 21.70
CA ALA A 402 -11.38 -11.25 21.46
C ALA A 402 -10.87 -10.68 20.13
N GLU A 403 -9.61 -10.26 20.14
CA GLU A 403 -8.91 -9.83 18.93
C GLU A 403 -8.50 -11.04 18.11
N VAL A 404 -8.82 -11.01 16.83
CA VAL A 404 -8.62 -12.15 15.94
C VAL A 404 -7.43 -11.90 15.01
N SER A 405 -6.56 -12.87 14.88
CA SER A 405 -5.32 -12.74 14.12
C SER A 405 -5.56 -12.51 12.62
N TRP A 406 -6.59 -13.14 12.06
CA TRP A 406 -6.89 -12.98 10.64
C TRP A 406 -7.40 -11.59 10.28
N THR A 407 -8.03 -10.82 11.18
CA THR A 407 -8.37 -9.42 10.86
C THR A 407 -7.12 -8.57 10.68
N VAL A 408 -6.11 -8.75 11.53
CA VAL A 408 -4.82 -8.03 11.39
C VAL A 408 -4.16 -8.34 10.04
N LYS A 409 -4.19 -9.61 9.63
CA LYS A 409 -3.69 -10.04 8.31
C LYS A 409 -4.44 -9.36 7.17
N TYR A 410 -5.79 -9.37 7.22
CA TYR A 410 -6.60 -8.77 6.15
C TYR A 410 -6.51 -7.25 6.12
N PHE A 411 -6.24 -6.59 7.25
CA PHE A 411 -5.86 -5.18 7.26
C PHE A 411 -4.58 -4.93 6.44
N LEU A 412 -3.52 -5.71 6.68
CA LEU A 412 -2.25 -5.57 5.96
C LEU A 412 -2.41 -5.81 4.46
N ASP A 413 -3.19 -6.81 4.07
CA ASP A 413 -3.47 -7.07 2.66
C ASP A 413 -4.32 -5.95 2.04
N ALA A 414 -5.35 -5.46 2.73
CA ALA A 414 -6.17 -4.37 2.24
C ALA A 414 -5.35 -3.09 2.03
N LEU A 415 -4.43 -2.79 2.94
CA LEU A 415 -3.50 -1.67 2.83
C LEU A 415 -2.59 -1.80 1.58
N TYR A 416 -2.07 -2.99 1.31
CA TYR A 416 -1.29 -3.27 0.11
C TYR A 416 -2.10 -3.10 -1.17
N PHE A 417 -3.30 -3.69 -1.22
CA PHE A 417 -4.16 -3.61 -2.41
C PHE A 417 -4.73 -2.21 -2.63
N LYS A 418 -4.98 -1.43 -1.57
CA LYS A 418 -5.31 -0.02 -1.69
C LYS A 418 -4.20 0.75 -2.42
N ASN A 419 -2.97 0.63 -1.94
CA ASN A 419 -1.82 1.30 -2.55
C ASN A 419 -1.70 0.93 -4.04
N LYS A 420 -1.78 -0.36 -4.37
CA LYS A 420 -1.76 -0.83 -5.77
C LYS A 420 -2.91 -0.26 -6.60
N ALA A 421 -4.12 -0.21 -6.05
CA ALA A 421 -5.31 0.28 -6.75
C ALA A 421 -5.23 1.79 -7.00
N ASP A 422 -4.72 2.57 -6.05
CA ASP A 422 -4.51 4.01 -6.18
C ASP A 422 -3.54 4.32 -7.34
N PHE A 423 -2.40 3.64 -7.43
CA PHE A 423 -1.46 3.80 -8.53
C PHE A 423 -2.04 3.33 -9.88
N ASN A 424 -2.80 2.24 -9.90
CA ASN A 424 -3.50 1.80 -11.11
C ASN A 424 -4.50 2.85 -11.61
N ALA A 425 -5.22 3.53 -10.73
CA ALA A 425 -6.18 4.57 -11.09
C ALA A 425 -5.49 5.83 -11.62
N GLN A 426 -4.35 6.19 -11.05
CA GLN A 426 -3.59 7.39 -11.41
C GLN A 426 -2.67 7.19 -12.62
N ALA A 427 -2.57 5.98 -13.18
CA ALA A 427 -1.61 5.62 -14.23
C ALA A 427 -1.57 6.56 -15.44
N SER A 428 -2.71 7.15 -15.83
CA SER A 428 -2.77 8.10 -16.95
C SER A 428 -2.16 9.47 -16.63
N GLY A 429 -2.09 9.84 -15.34
CA GLY A 429 -1.63 11.15 -14.87
C GLY A 429 -0.12 11.27 -14.70
N PHE A 430 0.63 10.17 -14.68
CA PHE A 430 2.08 10.21 -14.51
C PHE A 430 2.78 10.80 -15.75
N GLU A 431 3.84 11.56 -15.52
CA GLU A 431 4.71 12.08 -16.58
C GLU A 431 5.40 10.93 -17.34
N GLN A 432 5.54 11.06 -18.65
CA GLN A 432 6.19 10.05 -19.49
C GLN A 432 7.65 10.35 -19.77
N GLU A 433 8.02 11.65 -19.83
CA GLU A 433 9.37 12.09 -20.08
C GLU A 433 9.75 13.18 -19.08
N TYR A 434 10.98 13.11 -18.57
CA TYR A 434 11.56 14.18 -17.76
C TYR A 434 12.44 15.07 -18.66
N PRO A 435 12.38 16.39 -18.49
CA PRO A 435 13.33 17.28 -19.15
C PRO A 435 14.76 16.91 -18.77
N HIS A 436 15.70 16.94 -19.73
CA HIS A 436 17.13 16.71 -19.45
C HIS A 436 17.73 17.71 -18.45
N THR A 437 17.04 18.81 -18.20
CA THR A 437 17.41 19.83 -17.20
C THR A 437 16.85 19.58 -15.81
N ASP A 438 16.08 18.50 -15.60
CA ASP A 438 15.59 18.14 -14.27
C ASP A 438 16.75 17.69 -13.38
N GLY A 439 16.92 18.36 -12.25
CA GLY A 439 18.04 18.09 -11.34
C GLY A 439 18.01 16.71 -10.73
N ARG A 440 16.84 16.10 -10.56
CA ARG A 440 16.69 14.71 -10.05
C ARG A 440 17.27 13.73 -11.07
N TYR A 441 16.92 13.89 -12.36
CA TYR A 441 17.48 13.09 -13.45
C TYR A 441 18.99 13.26 -13.56
N GLU A 442 19.49 14.50 -13.47
CA GLU A 442 20.93 14.78 -13.53
C GLU A 442 21.71 14.11 -12.39
N VAL A 443 21.13 14.02 -11.18
CA VAL A 443 21.74 13.29 -10.06
C VAL A 443 21.83 11.79 -10.38
N VAL A 444 20.74 11.15 -10.82
CA VAL A 444 20.75 9.72 -11.19
C VAL A 444 21.81 9.45 -12.28
N LYS A 445 21.81 10.27 -13.32
CA LYS A 445 22.76 10.15 -14.44
C LYS A 445 24.22 10.33 -13.99
N ALA A 446 24.50 11.32 -13.15
CA ALA A 446 25.85 11.58 -12.66
C ALA A 446 26.36 10.41 -11.81
N GLU A 447 25.53 9.93 -10.86
CA GLU A 447 25.86 8.78 -10.02
C GLU A 447 26.10 7.50 -10.84
N LEU A 448 25.26 7.25 -11.86
CA LEU A 448 25.45 6.12 -12.75
C LEU A 448 26.78 6.21 -13.51
N LYS A 449 27.11 7.39 -14.07
CA LYS A 449 28.38 7.60 -14.81
C LYS A 449 29.61 7.43 -13.93
N GLU A 450 29.55 7.83 -12.66
CA GLU A 450 30.64 7.62 -11.71
C GLU A 450 30.84 6.15 -11.33
N ASN A 451 29.77 5.33 -11.41
CA ASN A 451 29.78 3.93 -11.01
C ASN A 451 29.84 2.94 -12.18
N VAL A 452 29.85 3.43 -13.45
CA VAL A 452 29.94 2.54 -14.62
C VAL A 452 31.25 1.75 -14.58
N ILE A 453 31.12 0.43 -14.60
CA ILE A 453 32.25 -0.51 -14.62
C ILE A 453 32.48 -1.04 -16.03
N ALA A 454 33.74 -1.39 -16.32
CA ALA A 454 34.10 -2.02 -17.59
C ALA A 454 33.39 -3.39 -17.71
N GLY A 455 32.52 -3.54 -18.72
CA GLY A 455 31.74 -4.77 -18.93
C GLY A 455 30.23 -4.63 -18.73
N GLY A 456 29.78 -3.45 -18.39
CA GLY A 456 28.36 -3.12 -18.18
C GLY A 456 27.94 -3.19 -16.71
N MET A 457 26.75 -2.66 -16.45
CA MET A 457 26.18 -2.49 -15.11
C MET A 457 24.69 -2.90 -15.15
N ASN A 458 24.23 -3.64 -14.15
CA ASN A 458 22.81 -3.92 -13.96
C ASN A 458 22.19 -2.86 -13.06
N VAL A 459 21.19 -2.16 -13.56
CA VAL A 459 20.54 -1.03 -12.89
C VAL A 459 19.08 -1.34 -12.64
N LEU A 460 18.61 -1.12 -11.41
CA LEU A 460 17.19 -1.23 -11.03
C LEU A 460 16.60 0.16 -10.80
N ASP A 461 15.49 0.42 -11.48
CA ASP A 461 14.55 1.50 -11.17
C ASP A 461 13.33 0.90 -10.46
N ILE A 462 13.17 1.17 -9.16
CA ILE A 462 12.04 0.69 -8.37
C ILE A 462 11.08 1.84 -8.03
N GLY A 463 9.78 1.63 -8.33
CA GLY A 463 8.80 2.70 -8.45
C GLY A 463 8.99 3.46 -9.77
N CYS A 464 9.29 2.72 -10.82
CA CYS A 464 9.71 3.27 -12.11
C CYS A 464 8.63 4.06 -12.87
N GLY A 465 7.37 3.95 -12.45
CA GLY A 465 6.26 4.59 -13.12
C GLY A 465 6.19 4.20 -14.60
N LYS A 466 6.11 5.20 -15.48
CA LYS A 466 6.12 5.00 -16.95
C LYS A 466 7.53 4.87 -17.55
N GLY A 467 8.57 4.72 -16.72
CA GLY A 467 9.95 4.54 -17.18
C GLY A 467 10.62 5.79 -17.74
N ALA A 468 10.17 6.97 -17.35
CA ALA A 468 10.69 8.24 -17.88
C ALA A 468 12.21 8.39 -17.70
N TYR A 469 12.74 8.02 -16.53
CA TYR A 469 14.17 8.02 -16.27
C TYR A 469 14.91 7.01 -17.14
N ILE A 470 14.43 5.77 -17.19
CA ILE A 470 15.04 4.69 -17.99
C ILE A 470 15.11 5.09 -19.47
N HIS A 471 14.03 5.64 -20.03
CA HIS A 471 13.97 6.07 -21.42
C HIS A 471 15.10 7.05 -21.78
N ASN A 472 15.37 8.01 -20.90
CA ASN A 472 16.45 8.97 -21.11
C ASN A 472 17.84 8.36 -20.82
N LEU A 473 17.95 7.53 -19.78
CA LEU A 473 19.21 6.86 -19.41
C LEU A 473 19.70 5.87 -20.47
N LEU A 474 18.81 5.22 -21.21
CA LEU A 474 19.17 4.36 -22.36
C LEU A 474 19.96 5.12 -23.42
N LYS A 475 19.77 6.44 -23.53
CA LYS A 475 20.52 7.32 -24.46
C LYS A 475 21.80 7.85 -23.83
N ASP A 476 21.74 8.24 -22.54
CA ASP A 476 22.81 8.95 -21.85
C ASP A 476 23.86 8.04 -21.20
N VAL A 477 23.46 6.78 -20.85
CA VAL A 477 24.30 5.73 -20.24
C VAL A 477 23.97 4.38 -20.88
N PRO A 478 24.22 4.19 -22.19
CA PRO A 478 23.80 3.00 -22.94
C PRO A 478 24.55 1.72 -22.56
N GLU A 479 25.62 1.81 -21.77
CA GLU A 479 26.41 0.66 -21.30
C GLU A 479 25.69 -0.12 -20.18
N ALA A 480 24.69 0.49 -19.54
CA ALA A 480 23.93 -0.14 -18.47
C ALA A 480 22.73 -0.95 -19.00
N LYS A 481 22.39 -2.02 -18.27
CA LYS A 481 21.14 -2.79 -18.47
C LYS A 481 20.13 -2.35 -17.43
N TYR A 482 18.96 -1.94 -17.90
CA TYR A 482 17.92 -1.40 -17.04
C TYR A 482 16.82 -2.41 -16.79
N THR A 483 16.41 -2.47 -15.53
CA THR A 483 15.25 -3.22 -15.04
C THR A 483 14.27 -2.25 -14.38
N ALA A 484 13.00 -2.39 -14.71
CA ALA A 484 11.90 -1.58 -14.19
C ALA A 484 11.03 -2.41 -13.27
N VAL A 485 10.79 -1.93 -12.05
CA VAL A 485 9.87 -2.56 -11.10
C VAL A 485 8.89 -1.51 -10.59
N ASP A 486 7.62 -1.87 -10.57
CA ASP A 486 6.55 -1.03 -10.01
C ASP A 486 5.42 -1.91 -9.45
N ILE A 487 4.69 -1.41 -8.45
CA ILE A 487 3.52 -2.09 -7.89
C ILE A 487 2.35 -2.16 -8.89
N SER A 488 2.35 -1.24 -9.86
CA SER A 488 1.32 -1.10 -10.88
C SER A 488 1.79 -1.59 -12.25
N THR A 489 1.36 -2.78 -12.64
CA THR A 489 1.57 -3.26 -14.02
C THR A 489 0.93 -2.36 -15.06
N LYS A 490 -0.16 -1.67 -14.69
CA LYS A 490 -0.85 -0.72 -15.58
C LYS A 490 0.03 0.49 -15.90
N VAL A 491 0.75 1.03 -14.91
CA VAL A 491 1.69 2.13 -15.12
C VAL A 491 2.85 1.66 -16.00
N MET A 492 3.45 0.49 -15.70
CA MET A 492 4.55 -0.06 -16.50
C MET A 492 4.16 -0.43 -17.94
N SER A 493 2.85 -0.63 -18.23
CA SER A 493 2.40 -0.91 -19.61
C SER A 493 2.67 0.23 -20.59
N PHE A 494 2.95 1.44 -20.09
CA PHE A 494 3.35 2.59 -20.90
C PHE A 494 4.83 2.57 -21.30
N ILE A 495 5.68 1.74 -20.69
CA ILE A 495 7.10 1.60 -21.07
C ILE A 495 7.18 0.86 -22.41
N GLN A 496 7.62 1.57 -23.45
CA GLN A 496 7.70 1.06 -24.82
C GLN A 496 9.08 0.49 -25.17
N ASP A 497 10.09 0.75 -24.35
CA ASP A 497 11.46 0.27 -24.57
C ASP A 497 11.55 -1.24 -24.34
N GLU A 498 11.56 -2.03 -25.42
CA GLU A 498 11.54 -3.51 -25.39
C GLU A 498 12.77 -4.13 -24.72
N VAL A 499 13.87 -3.40 -24.66
CA VAL A 499 15.13 -3.85 -24.03
C VAL A 499 15.06 -3.81 -22.49
N VAL A 500 14.03 -3.19 -21.92
CA VAL A 500 13.84 -3.04 -20.48
C VAL A 500 13.08 -4.23 -19.93
N GLU A 501 13.70 -4.94 -18.99
CA GLU A 501 12.99 -5.98 -18.23
C GLU A 501 12.00 -5.33 -17.27
N LYS A 502 10.75 -5.82 -17.26
CA LYS A 502 9.67 -5.27 -16.42
C LYS A 502 9.10 -6.35 -15.51
N LYS A 503 9.05 -6.07 -14.19
CA LYS A 503 8.39 -6.97 -13.22
C LYS A 503 7.49 -6.18 -12.27
N GLU A 504 6.35 -6.78 -11.91
CA GLU A 504 5.52 -6.30 -10.81
C GLU A 504 6.22 -6.57 -9.48
N GLY A 505 6.30 -5.57 -8.62
CA GLY A 505 6.86 -5.68 -7.28
C GLY A 505 6.65 -4.40 -6.48
N SER A 506 6.80 -4.48 -5.17
CA SER A 506 6.74 -3.31 -4.28
C SER A 506 8.12 -3.00 -3.70
N LEU A 507 8.26 -1.80 -3.13
CA LEU A 507 9.47 -1.40 -2.40
C LEU A 507 9.80 -2.33 -1.22
N THR A 508 8.78 -3.00 -0.64
CA THR A 508 8.95 -3.94 0.47
C THR A 508 9.10 -5.40 0.02
N GLU A 509 8.86 -5.70 -1.27
CA GLU A 509 9.02 -7.04 -1.87
C GLU A 509 9.52 -6.89 -3.30
N ILE A 510 10.84 -6.77 -3.47
CA ILE A 510 11.47 -6.64 -4.79
C ILE A 510 11.70 -8.05 -5.36
N PRO A 511 11.14 -8.41 -6.54
CA PRO A 511 11.11 -9.77 -7.07
C PRO A 511 12.43 -10.16 -7.76
N TYR A 512 13.56 -9.96 -7.08
CA TYR A 512 14.90 -10.30 -7.55
C TYR A 512 15.74 -10.92 -6.42
N PRO A 513 16.71 -11.76 -6.75
CA PRO A 513 17.65 -12.32 -5.78
C PRO A 513 18.50 -11.24 -5.10
N ASN A 514 19.10 -11.62 -3.95
CA ASN A 514 20.13 -10.81 -3.32
C ASN A 514 21.26 -10.52 -4.32
N ASP A 515 21.95 -9.40 -4.17
CA ASP A 515 23.16 -9.07 -4.91
C ASP A 515 23.00 -9.12 -6.45
N THR A 516 21.82 -8.73 -6.96
CA THR A 516 21.52 -8.77 -8.41
C THR A 516 22.02 -7.53 -9.14
N PHE A 517 21.84 -6.36 -8.55
CA PHE A 517 22.07 -5.08 -9.20
C PHE A 517 23.36 -4.40 -8.70
N ASP A 518 24.07 -3.73 -9.62
CA ASP A 518 25.22 -2.92 -9.27
C ASP A 518 24.80 -1.54 -8.74
N PHE A 519 23.65 -1.06 -9.24
CA PHE A 519 23.07 0.22 -8.89
C PHE A 519 21.54 0.10 -8.79
N THR A 520 20.98 0.53 -7.68
CA THR A 520 19.52 0.57 -7.46
C THR A 520 19.10 2.00 -7.13
N TYR A 521 18.09 2.51 -7.79
CA TYR A 521 17.55 3.82 -7.46
C TYR A 521 16.03 3.84 -7.37
N THR A 522 15.54 4.82 -6.62
CA THR A 522 14.11 5.14 -6.51
C THR A 522 13.95 6.65 -6.44
N THR A 523 12.96 7.17 -7.17
CA THR A 523 12.70 8.61 -7.25
C THR A 523 11.22 8.86 -7.01
N GLU A 524 10.88 9.65 -5.97
CA GLU A 524 9.50 9.97 -5.58
C GLU A 524 8.60 8.72 -5.45
N ALA A 525 9.15 7.64 -4.91
CA ALA A 525 8.42 6.41 -4.69
C ALA A 525 8.59 5.84 -3.27
N LEU A 526 9.75 6.07 -2.62
CA LEU A 526 9.94 5.63 -1.23
C LEU A 526 8.93 6.29 -0.30
N GLU A 527 8.54 7.52 -0.57
CA GLU A 527 7.53 8.28 0.17
C GLU A 527 6.16 7.59 0.26
N HIS A 528 5.87 6.66 -0.66
CA HIS A 528 4.65 5.87 -0.71
C HIS A 528 4.77 4.49 -0.04
N ALA A 529 5.96 4.06 0.34
CA ALA A 529 6.13 2.85 1.13
C ALA A 529 5.68 3.11 2.57
N VAL A 530 4.81 2.28 3.10
CA VAL A 530 4.32 2.41 4.49
C VAL A 530 5.43 2.06 5.47
N ASP A 531 6.17 0.97 5.20
CA ASP A 531 7.32 0.53 5.99
C ASP A 531 8.64 0.93 5.31
N ILE A 532 9.13 2.11 5.68
CA ILE A 532 10.34 2.69 5.09
C ILE A 532 11.58 1.85 5.40
N GLU A 533 11.69 1.29 6.61
CA GLU A 533 12.86 0.48 6.96
C GLU A 533 12.88 -0.84 6.17
N SER A 534 11.73 -1.49 6.01
CA SER A 534 11.62 -2.69 5.16
C SER A 534 11.94 -2.38 3.70
N ALA A 535 11.48 -1.23 3.18
CA ALA A 535 11.79 -0.79 1.83
C ALA A 535 13.29 -0.54 1.62
N VAL A 536 13.94 0.18 2.52
CA VAL A 536 15.39 0.41 2.46
C VAL A 536 16.17 -0.89 2.56
N ARG A 537 15.75 -1.82 3.41
CA ARG A 537 16.37 -3.15 3.52
C ARG A 537 16.27 -3.94 2.21
N GLU A 538 15.12 -3.91 1.54
CA GLU A 538 14.92 -4.58 0.26
C GLU A 538 15.75 -3.93 -0.86
N LEU A 539 15.84 -2.59 -0.92
CA LEU A 539 16.75 -1.90 -1.84
C LEU A 539 18.19 -2.38 -1.67
N CYS A 540 18.66 -2.45 -0.42
CA CYS A 540 20.02 -2.92 -0.12
C CYS A 540 20.18 -4.43 -0.37
N ARG A 541 19.15 -5.25 -0.12
CA ARG A 541 19.20 -6.70 -0.37
C ARG A 541 19.45 -7.04 -1.84
N VAL A 542 18.78 -6.35 -2.75
CA VAL A 542 18.92 -6.64 -4.19
C VAL A 542 20.15 -5.98 -4.81
N THR A 543 20.76 -5.04 -4.12
CA THR A 543 21.99 -4.38 -4.56
C THR A 543 23.19 -5.16 -4.04
N LYS A 544 24.19 -5.36 -4.89
CA LYS A 544 25.44 -6.05 -4.53
C LYS A 544 26.18 -5.34 -3.41
N SER A 545 26.97 -6.09 -2.63
CA SER A 545 27.94 -5.48 -1.71
C SER A 545 28.87 -4.53 -2.49
N ASP A 546 29.18 -3.39 -1.89
CA ASP A 546 29.87 -2.25 -2.53
C ASP A 546 29.10 -1.57 -3.67
N GLY A 547 27.90 -2.05 -4.02
CA GLY A 547 26.98 -1.39 -4.97
C GLY A 547 26.33 -0.14 -4.39
N THR A 548 25.68 0.63 -5.23
CA THR A 548 25.10 1.93 -4.86
C THR A 548 23.57 1.84 -4.77
N VAL A 549 23.03 2.34 -3.67
CA VAL A 549 21.60 2.64 -3.52
C VAL A 549 21.40 4.15 -3.50
N LEU A 550 20.54 4.66 -4.40
CA LEU A 550 20.18 6.07 -4.50
C LEU A 550 18.69 6.24 -4.25
N VAL A 551 18.35 7.10 -3.30
CA VAL A 551 16.98 7.55 -3.04
C VAL A 551 16.89 9.05 -3.32
N ILE A 552 15.95 9.47 -4.15
CA ILE A 552 15.63 10.90 -4.34
C ILE A 552 14.18 11.10 -3.91
N ASP A 553 13.98 11.95 -2.91
CA ASP A 553 12.67 12.16 -2.35
C ASP A 553 12.55 13.52 -1.65
N LYS A 554 11.35 13.85 -1.15
CA LYS A 554 11.00 15.16 -0.61
C LYS A 554 11.43 15.32 0.84
N ASN A 555 11.95 16.51 1.14
CA ASN A 555 12.41 16.90 2.46
C ASN A 555 11.24 17.44 3.32
N LYS A 556 11.02 16.83 4.47
CA LYS A 556 9.94 17.17 5.42
C LYS A 556 9.97 18.63 5.89
N SER A 557 11.15 19.26 5.91
CA SER A 557 11.27 20.68 6.27
C SER A 557 10.63 21.63 5.26
N HIS A 558 10.36 21.16 4.05
CA HIS A 558 9.73 21.89 2.94
C HIS A 558 8.24 21.54 2.76
N LEU A 559 7.63 20.92 3.76
CA LEU A 559 6.23 20.54 3.73
C LEU A 559 5.34 21.76 3.40
N GLY A 560 4.48 21.62 2.39
CA GLY A 560 3.60 22.66 1.88
C GLY A 560 4.08 23.34 0.60
N GLN A 561 5.30 23.08 0.13
CA GLN A 561 5.75 23.57 -1.18
C GLN A 561 5.08 22.81 -2.34
N MET A 562 4.72 21.54 -2.11
CA MET A 562 3.96 20.72 -3.04
C MET A 562 2.72 20.14 -2.33
N GLU A 563 1.75 19.71 -3.12
CA GLU A 563 0.63 18.93 -2.59
C GLU A 563 1.15 17.60 -2.06
N ILE A 564 0.47 17.07 -1.04
CA ILE A 564 0.79 15.79 -0.44
C ILE A 564 -0.36 14.80 -0.69
N CYS A 565 -0.05 13.63 -1.21
CA CYS A 565 -1.00 12.54 -1.35
C CYS A 565 -1.32 11.86 -0.03
N GLU A 566 -2.38 11.03 0.00
CA GLU A 566 -2.88 10.40 1.23
C GLU A 566 -1.84 9.54 1.95
N TRP A 567 -0.99 8.83 1.21
CA TRP A 567 0.01 7.89 1.71
C TRP A 567 1.41 8.45 1.85
N GLU A 568 1.63 9.64 1.35
CA GLU A 568 2.95 10.22 1.15
C GLU A 568 3.61 10.60 2.47
N GLN A 569 4.86 10.19 2.64
CA GLN A 569 5.70 10.50 3.79
C GLN A 569 6.91 11.31 3.33
N TRP A 570 7.03 12.57 3.73
CA TRP A 570 8.23 13.33 3.47
C TRP A 570 9.28 13.07 4.56
N PHE A 571 10.55 13.08 4.21
CA PHE A 571 11.62 12.58 5.05
C PHE A 571 12.36 13.68 5.80
N ASP A 572 12.62 13.46 7.09
CA ASP A 572 13.72 14.13 7.77
C ASP A 572 15.05 13.61 7.22
N VAL A 573 15.95 14.55 6.89
CA VAL A 573 17.23 14.22 6.22
C VAL A 573 18.08 13.26 7.05
N LYS A 574 18.16 13.47 8.37
CA LYS A 574 18.98 12.65 9.28
C LYS A 574 18.31 11.32 9.62
N GLU A 575 16.99 11.32 9.70
CA GLU A 575 16.21 10.11 10.00
C GLU A 575 16.40 9.08 8.89
N LEU A 576 16.17 9.46 7.63
CA LEU A 576 16.37 8.55 6.49
C LEU A 576 17.84 8.15 6.33
N GLN A 577 18.78 9.10 6.52
CA GLN A 577 20.21 8.79 6.54
C GLN A 577 20.55 7.75 7.62
N GLY A 578 19.93 7.86 8.80
CA GLY A 578 20.09 6.89 9.90
C GLY A 578 19.57 5.50 9.55
N ILE A 579 18.40 5.41 8.90
CA ILE A 579 17.83 4.14 8.44
C ILE A 579 18.76 3.50 7.39
N MET A 580 19.19 4.24 6.37
CA MET A 580 20.11 3.72 5.34
C MET A 580 21.45 3.28 5.92
N SER A 581 21.97 3.96 6.95
CA SER A 581 23.24 3.62 7.60
C SER A 581 23.25 2.27 8.33
N LYS A 582 22.07 1.69 8.60
CA LYS A 582 21.96 0.32 9.10
C LYS A 582 22.46 -0.71 8.07
N TYR A 583 22.24 -0.43 6.78
CA TYR A 583 22.49 -1.34 5.66
C TYR A 583 23.64 -0.89 4.75
N CYS A 584 24.05 0.36 4.82
CA CYS A 584 25.12 0.95 4.00
C CYS A 584 26.34 1.29 4.85
N THR A 585 27.55 1.16 4.25
CA THR A 585 28.83 1.52 4.90
C THR A 585 29.07 3.03 4.92
N LYS A 586 28.58 3.73 3.89
CA LYS A 586 28.67 5.19 3.74
C LYS A 586 27.33 5.70 3.21
N VAL A 587 26.81 6.74 3.83
CA VAL A 587 25.60 7.42 3.34
C VAL A 587 25.92 8.91 3.24
N ARG A 588 25.95 9.45 2.04
CA ARG A 588 26.05 10.90 1.77
C ARG A 588 24.70 11.44 1.36
N VAL A 589 24.46 12.72 1.62
CA VAL A 589 23.21 13.38 1.27
C VAL A 589 23.49 14.65 0.49
N ASN A 590 22.88 14.77 -0.68
CA ASN A 590 22.80 16.02 -1.44
C ASN A 590 21.43 16.66 -1.15
N GLN A 591 21.43 17.78 -0.43
CA GLN A 591 20.22 18.51 -0.06
C GLN A 591 19.84 19.62 -1.09
N ASN A 592 20.55 19.70 -2.20
CA ASN A 592 20.34 20.76 -3.19
C ASN A 592 20.03 20.15 -4.58
N VAL A 593 19.15 19.16 -4.61
CA VAL A 593 18.66 18.59 -5.86
C VAL A 593 17.71 19.61 -6.51
N SER A 594 18.02 20.00 -7.73
CA SER A 594 17.21 21.01 -8.42
C SER A 594 15.87 20.44 -8.86
N TYR A 595 14.83 21.23 -8.65
CA TYR A 595 13.49 20.98 -9.15
C TYR A 595 12.96 22.25 -9.83
N ASN A 596 12.54 22.15 -11.10
CA ASN A 596 12.13 23.30 -11.90
C ASN A 596 13.14 24.48 -11.88
N GLY A 597 14.43 24.18 -11.88
CA GLY A 597 15.51 25.18 -11.86
C GLY A 597 15.80 25.80 -10.50
N VAL A 598 15.15 25.33 -9.43
CA VAL A 598 15.34 25.82 -8.05
C VAL A 598 16.00 24.72 -7.22
N SER A 599 17.06 25.06 -6.48
CA SER A 599 17.79 24.16 -5.56
C SER A 599 17.67 24.69 -4.14
N ASP A 600 16.47 24.61 -3.58
CA ASP A 600 16.14 25.17 -2.25
C ASP A 600 16.08 24.11 -1.14
N GLY A 601 16.37 22.85 -1.47
CA GLY A 601 16.34 21.74 -0.51
C GLY A 601 15.00 20.99 -0.43
N LEU A 602 14.05 21.28 -1.34
CA LEU A 602 12.79 20.55 -1.43
C LEU A 602 13.03 19.06 -1.72
N PHE A 603 13.91 18.78 -2.70
CA PHE A 603 14.36 17.42 -2.99
C PHE A 603 15.77 17.18 -2.44
N CYS A 604 15.93 16.03 -1.82
CA CYS A 604 17.20 15.52 -1.36
C CYS A 604 17.53 14.20 -2.07
N ALA A 605 18.81 13.92 -2.23
CA ALA A 605 19.30 12.63 -2.69
C ALA A 605 20.15 11.99 -1.59
N TRP A 606 19.77 10.80 -1.15
CA TRP A 606 20.53 9.96 -0.22
C TRP A 606 21.23 8.87 -1.03
N ILE A 607 22.54 8.81 -0.93
CA ILE A 607 23.36 7.88 -1.70
C ILE A 607 24.15 7.02 -0.74
N GLY A 608 23.90 5.71 -0.75
CA GLY A 608 24.53 4.73 0.13
C GLY A 608 25.35 3.69 -0.64
N THR A 609 26.49 3.28 -0.09
CA THR A 609 27.25 2.10 -0.55
C THR A 609 26.83 0.92 0.32
N VAL A 610 26.31 -0.15 -0.27
CA VAL A 610 25.80 -1.34 0.45
C VAL A 610 26.93 -2.06 1.19
N LYS A 611 26.62 -2.61 2.39
CA LYS A 611 27.59 -3.36 3.23
C LYS A 611 28.03 -4.67 2.62
#